data_a6a498f3db6bd93bf02b73c5fe7b19a4
#
_entry.id   a6a498f3db6bd93bf02b73c5fe7b19a4
#
_cell.length_a   1.000
_cell.length_b   1.000
_cell.length_c   1.000
_cell.angle_alpha   90.00
_cell.angle_beta   90.00
_cell.angle_gamma   90.00
#
_symmetry.space_group_name_H-M   'P 1'
#
loop_
_entity.id
_entity.type
_entity.pdbx_description
1 polymer ?
#
loop_
_entity_poly.entity_id
_entity_poly.type
_entity_poly.pdbx_seq_one_letter_code
_entity_poly.pdbx_strand_id
1 'polypeptide(L)'
;DQSINFYVKKNIDQNTRFFNKKNTFILNNFFFDQSHEVIFRSLSFLMKSVSGKYYVARGKSINDLIKKIKLNKISTKVTLGGCFVEKINETILISREKSSKT
;
A
#
# COMPACT_ATOMS: atom_id res chain seq x y z
N ASP A 1 -17.31 -9.48 3.54
CA ASP A 1 -18.12 -9.50 4.77
C ASP A 1 -17.96 -8.17 5.51
N GLN A 2 -19.00 -7.82 6.25
CA GLN A 2 -19.05 -6.50 6.91
C GLN A 2 -17.96 -6.30 7.96
N SER A 3 -17.61 -7.36 8.68
CA SER A 3 -16.56 -7.27 9.70
C SER A 3 -15.21 -6.93 9.09
N ILE A 4 -14.88 -7.59 8.00
CA ILE A 4 -13.62 -7.33 7.31
C ILE A 4 -13.61 -5.90 6.77
N ASN A 5 -14.71 -5.45 6.18
CA ASN A 5 -14.79 -4.10 5.65
C ASN A 5 -14.62 -3.04 6.73
N PHE A 6 -15.18 -3.31 7.92
CA PHE A 6 -15.01 -2.42 9.06
C PHE A 6 -13.52 -2.29 9.44
N TYR A 7 -12.82 -3.42 9.53
CA TYR A 7 -11.42 -3.41 9.92
C TYR A 7 -10.52 -2.83 8.85
N VAL A 8 -10.87 -3.02 7.58
CA VAL A 8 -10.14 -2.41 6.47
C VAL A 8 -10.25 -0.89 6.56
N LYS A 9 -11.47 -0.38 6.73
CA LYS A 9 -11.69 1.05 6.84
C LYS A 9 -10.95 1.62 8.05
N LYS A 10 -11.04 0.93 9.18
CA LYS A 10 -10.35 1.36 10.38
C LYS A 10 -8.84 1.42 10.19
N ASN A 11 -8.28 0.41 9.54
CA ASN A 11 -6.85 0.35 9.28
C ASN A 11 -6.42 1.53 8.41
N ILE A 12 -7.17 1.80 7.35
CA ILE A 12 -6.85 2.92 6.46
C ILE A 12 -6.98 4.25 7.19
N ASP A 13 -8.08 4.43 7.93
CA ASP A 13 -8.33 5.71 8.61
C ASP A 13 -7.31 6.00 9.69
N GLN A 14 -6.88 4.99 10.42
CA GLN A 14 -6.00 5.19 11.58
C GLN A 14 -4.53 5.10 11.26
N ASN A 15 -4.16 4.36 10.23
CA ASN A 15 -2.77 4.01 9.99
C ASN A 15 -2.22 4.53 8.67
N THR A 16 -2.97 5.37 7.98
CA THR A 16 -2.47 6.01 6.76
C THR A 16 -2.76 7.51 6.78
N ARG A 17 -1.95 8.23 6.03
CA ARG A 17 -2.16 9.65 5.77
C ARG A 17 -1.94 9.90 4.29
N PHE A 18 -2.71 10.82 3.73
CA PHE A 18 -2.57 11.17 2.33
C PHE A 18 -1.90 12.54 2.20
N PHE A 19 -0.79 12.57 1.48
CA PHE A 19 -0.06 13.81 1.25
C PHE A 19 -0.41 14.33 -0.14
N ASN A 20 -1.31 15.33 -0.17
CA ASN A 20 -1.88 15.85 -1.40
C ASN A 20 -0.86 16.34 -2.41
N LYS A 21 0.14 17.05 -1.92
CA LYS A 21 1.12 17.69 -2.81
C LYS A 21 1.88 16.69 -3.66
N LYS A 22 2.10 15.49 -3.12
CA LYS A 22 2.85 14.46 -3.82
C LYS A 22 2.01 13.26 -4.19
N ASN A 23 0.71 13.33 -3.96
CA ASN A 23 -0.21 12.24 -4.28
C ASN A 23 0.32 10.92 -3.72
N THR A 24 0.68 10.93 -2.45
CA THR A 24 1.35 9.81 -1.79
C THR A 24 0.62 9.44 -0.52
N PHE A 25 0.39 8.14 -0.32
CA PHE A 25 -0.09 7.62 0.95
C PHE A 25 1.10 7.26 1.82
N ILE A 26 1.01 7.61 3.09
CA ILE A 26 2.04 7.29 4.08
C ILE A 26 1.41 6.33 5.07
N LEU A 27 2.01 5.14 5.19
CA LEU A 27 1.50 4.08 6.05
C LEU A 27 2.47 3.89 7.22
N ASN A 28 1.94 3.87 8.44
CA ASN A 28 2.77 3.59 9.61
C ASN A 28 2.92 2.07 9.79
N ASN A 29 3.76 1.64 10.74
CA ASN A 29 4.00 0.22 10.93
C ASN A 29 2.81 -0.53 11.51
N PHE A 30 1.89 0.16 12.18
CA PHE A 30 0.67 -0.50 12.70
C PHE A 30 -0.25 -0.96 11.57
N PHE A 31 -0.12 -0.38 10.39
CA PHE A 31 -0.88 -0.81 9.22
C PHE A 31 -0.65 -2.31 8.98
N PHE A 32 0.55 -2.79 9.24
CA PHE A 32 0.94 -4.17 8.97
C PHE A 32 0.83 -5.09 10.18
N ASP A 33 0.26 -4.59 11.28
CA ASP A 33 0.00 -5.38 12.48
C ASP A 33 -1.40 -5.98 12.49
N GLN A 34 -2.12 -5.88 11.39
CA GLN A 34 -3.47 -6.39 11.26
C GLN A 34 -3.44 -7.83 10.75
N SER A 35 -4.61 -8.47 10.67
CA SER A 35 -4.69 -9.78 10.04
C SER A 35 -4.28 -9.66 8.58
N HIS A 36 -3.82 -10.78 8.01
CA HIS A 36 -3.38 -10.77 6.61
C HIS A 36 -4.48 -10.29 5.68
N GLU A 37 -5.72 -10.72 5.91
CA GLU A 37 -6.84 -10.32 5.07
C GLU A 37 -7.05 -8.81 5.11
N VAL A 38 -6.97 -8.22 6.30
CA VAL A 38 -7.14 -6.77 6.45
C VAL A 38 -6.02 -6.03 5.74
N ILE A 39 -4.78 -6.48 5.93
CA ILE A 39 -3.64 -5.85 5.25
C ILE A 39 -3.79 -5.93 3.75
N PHE A 40 -4.12 -7.12 3.24
CA PHE A 40 -4.27 -7.36 1.81
C PHE A 40 -5.32 -6.44 1.20
N ARG A 41 -6.50 -6.38 1.80
CA ARG A 41 -7.59 -5.55 1.27
C ARG A 41 -7.29 -4.07 1.39
N SER A 42 -6.71 -3.65 2.52
CA SER A 42 -6.33 -2.26 2.75
C SER A 42 -5.30 -1.80 1.72
N LEU A 43 -4.27 -2.62 1.53
CA LEU A 43 -3.20 -2.29 0.60
C LEU A 43 -3.70 -2.26 -0.84
N SER A 44 -4.53 -3.23 -1.21
CA SER A 44 -5.14 -3.27 -2.55
C SER A 44 -5.95 -2.01 -2.83
N PHE A 45 -6.73 -1.59 -1.85
CA PHE A 45 -7.54 -0.38 -1.99
C PHE A 45 -6.67 0.86 -2.19
N LEU A 46 -5.61 1.00 -1.39
CA LEU A 46 -4.72 2.15 -1.50
C LEU A 46 -4.00 2.18 -2.85
N MET A 47 -3.50 1.03 -3.28
CA MET A 47 -2.79 0.94 -4.54
C MET A 47 -3.70 1.26 -5.71
N LYS A 48 -4.93 0.77 -5.67
CA LYS A 48 -5.91 1.08 -6.70
C LYS A 48 -6.25 2.57 -6.71
N SER A 49 -6.38 3.18 -5.54
CA SER A 49 -6.68 4.61 -5.42
C SER A 49 -5.57 5.46 -6.02
N VAL A 50 -4.32 5.06 -5.79
CA VAL A 50 -3.17 5.81 -6.26
C VAL A 50 -2.98 5.63 -7.76
N SER A 51 -3.03 4.41 -8.25
CA SER A 51 -2.73 4.10 -9.64
C SER A 51 -3.87 4.43 -10.59
N GLY A 52 -5.09 4.51 -10.05
CA GLY A 52 -6.28 4.68 -10.86
C GLY A 52 -6.86 3.33 -11.25
N LYS A 53 -7.95 3.38 -12.00
CA LYS A 53 -8.71 2.16 -12.28
C LYS A 53 -8.15 1.25 -13.35
N TYR A 54 -7.08 1.67 -14.01
CA TYR A 54 -6.51 0.85 -15.08
C TYR A 54 -5.49 -0.17 -14.59
N TYR A 55 -5.04 -0.03 -13.36
CA TYR A 55 -4.05 -0.93 -12.80
C TYR A 55 -4.62 -1.66 -11.60
N VAL A 56 -4.56 -2.98 -11.67
CA VAL A 56 -4.94 -3.81 -10.54
C VAL A 56 -3.80 -4.79 -10.32
N ALA A 57 -3.11 -4.65 -9.21
CA ALA A 57 -2.03 -5.58 -8.88
C ALA A 57 -2.62 -6.96 -8.62
N ARG A 58 -1.93 -8.00 -9.08
CA ARG A 58 -2.36 -9.37 -8.84
C ARG A 58 -2.22 -9.72 -7.37
N GLY A 59 -3.14 -10.57 -6.89
CA GLY A 59 -3.13 -10.97 -5.49
C GLY A 59 -1.81 -11.56 -5.05
N LYS A 60 -1.19 -12.39 -5.90
CA LYS A 60 0.10 -12.98 -5.59
C LYS A 60 1.17 -11.91 -5.40
N SER A 61 1.17 -10.89 -6.25
CA SER A 61 2.15 -9.81 -6.17
C SER A 61 1.97 -8.99 -4.90
N ILE A 62 0.72 -8.74 -4.52
CA ILE A 62 0.43 -8.01 -3.29
C ILE A 62 0.87 -8.82 -2.08
N ASN A 63 0.60 -10.12 -2.08
CA ASN A 63 1.03 -11.01 -0.99
C ASN A 63 2.55 -11.04 -0.86
N ASP A 64 3.26 -11.10 -1.98
CA ASP A 64 4.72 -11.07 -1.98
C ASP A 64 5.25 -9.75 -1.42
N LEU A 65 4.61 -8.66 -1.78
CA LEU A 65 4.97 -7.34 -1.27
C LEU A 65 4.78 -7.26 0.24
N ILE A 66 3.65 -7.75 0.74
CA ILE A 66 3.39 -7.77 2.18
C ILE A 66 4.47 -8.56 2.91
N LYS A 67 4.84 -9.71 2.36
CA LYS A 67 5.90 -10.54 2.92
C LYS A 67 7.22 -9.79 2.99
N LYS A 68 7.59 -9.12 1.91
CA LYS A 68 8.83 -8.35 1.87
C LYS A 68 8.83 -7.23 2.90
N ILE A 69 7.70 -6.57 3.06
CA ILE A 69 7.59 -5.50 4.06
C ILE A 69 7.75 -6.07 5.46
N LYS A 70 7.05 -7.15 5.77
CA LYS A 70 7.12 -7.76 7.11
C LYS A 70 8.50 -8.32 7.43
N LEU A 71 9.20 -8.82 6.43
CA LEU A 71 10.56 -9.35 6.62
C LEU A 71 11.62 -8.26 6.51
N ASN A 72 11.21 -7.03 6.34
CA ASN A 72 12.12 -5.88 6.24
C ASN A 72 13.10 -6.04 5.08
N LYS A 73 12.61 -6.54 3.95
CA LYS A 73 13.45 -6.83 2.78
C LYS A 73 13.28 -5.83 1.65
N ILE A 74 12.64 -4.71 1.90
CA ILE A 74 12.56 -3.64 0.92
C ILE A 74 13.74 -2.71 1.14
N SER A 75 14.73 -2.81 0.28
CA SER A 75 15.92 -1.98 0.37
C SER A 75 15.87 -0.78 -0.57
N THR A 76 15.06 -0.89 -1.61
CA THR A 76 14.90 0.19 -2.59
C THR A 76 13.43 0.29 -2.96
N LYS A 77 13.14 1.26 -3.81
CA LYS A 77 11.78 1.46 -4.31
C LYS A 77 11.34 0.27 -5.15
N VAL A 78 10.15 -0.22 -4.86
CA VAL A 78 9.53 -1.33 -5.60
C VAL A 78 8.43 -0.77 -6.46
N THR A 79 8.29 -1.27 -7.69
CA THR A 79 7.21 -0.88 -8.58
C THR A 79 6.23 -2.03 -8.70
N LEU A 80 4.96 -1.75 -8.44
CA LEU A 80 3.93 -2.78 -8.48
C LEU A 80 2.57 -2.13 -8.73
N GLY A 81 1.84 -2.67 -9.73
CA GLY A 81 0.45 -2.25 -9.97
C GLY A 81 0.29 -0.77 -10.26
N GLY A 82 1.25 -0.17 -10.93
CA GLY A 82 1.20 1.25 -11.24
C GLY A 82 1.58 2.15 -10.07
N CYS A 83 2.16 1.58 -9.04
CA CYS A 83 2.57 2.31 -7.85
C CYS A 83 4.04 2.11 -7.56
N PHE A 84 4.65 3.13 -6.97
CA PHE A 84 5.93 2.99 -6.30
C PHE A 84 5.66 2.71 -4.83
N VAL A 85 6.36 1.74 -4.27
CA VAL A 85 6.30 1.41 -2.85
C VAL A 85 7.69 1.51 -2.29
N GLU A 86 7.84 2.29 -1.24
CA GLU A 86 9.15 2.64 -0.71
C GLU A 86 9.10 2.62 0.80
N LYS A 87 10.15 2.10 1.44
CA LYS A 87 10.22 2.10 2.89
C LYS A 87 11.26 3.11 3.36
N ILE A 88 10.84 4.00 4.23
CA ILE A 88 11.72 4.99 4.86
C ILE A 88 11.53 4.85 6.36
N ASN A 89 12.56 4.36 7.05
CA ASN A 89 12.49 4.04 8.48
C ASN A 89 11.35 3.05 8.74
N GLU A 90 10.40 3.40 9.59
CA GLU A 90 9.26 2.54 9.92
C GLU A 90 8.03 2.85 9.07
N THR A 91 8.19 3.63 8.03
CA THR A 91 7.08 4.16 7.25
C THR A 91 7.13 3.60 5.83
N ILE A 92 5.98 3.24 5.30
CA ILE A 92 5.83 2.82 3.90
C ILE A 92 5.15 3.95 3.14
N LEU A 93 5.70 4.30 1.99
CA LEU A 93 5.13 5.30 1.11
C LEU A 93 4.65 4.65 -0.17
N ILE A 94 3.42 4.98 -0.57
CA ILE A 94 2.85 4.49 -1.81
C ILE A 94 2.49 5.69 -2.67
N SER A 95 3.10 5.77 -3.84
CA SER A 95 2.87 6.87 -4.78
C SER A 95 2.62 6.31 -6.17
N ARG A 96 2.10 7.14 -7.04
CA ARG A 96 1.81 6.73 -8.41
C ARG A 96 3.11 6.62 -9.19
N GLU A 97 3.24 5.55 -9.95
CA GLU A 97 4.36 5.40 -10.87
C GLU A 97 4.25 6.45 -11.95
N LYS A 98 5.32 7.21 -12.13
CA LYS A 98 5.32 8.26 -13.14
C LYS A 98 5.84 7.72 -14.46
N SER A 99 5.18 8.15 -15.53
CA SER A 99 5.66 7.83 -16.85
C SER A 99 6.99 8.52 -17.11
N SER A 100 7.91 7.81 -17.75
CA SER A 100 9.20 8.38 -18.09
C SER A 100 9.11 9.48 -19.15
N LYS A 101 7.97 9.61 -19.78
CA LYS A 101 7.76 10.59 -20.83
C LYS A 101 7.27 11.94 -20.34
N THR A 102 6.96 12.05 -19.13
CA THR A 102 6.46 13.34 -18.63
C THR A 102 7.56 14.33 -18.33
#